data_9693b3fa1fad2578d250567cc1050b86
#
_entry.id   9693b3fa1fad2578d250567cc1050b86
#
_cell.length_a   1.000
_cell.length_b   1.000
_cell.length_c   1.000
_cell.angle_alpha   90.00
_cell.angle_beta   90.00
_cell.angle_gamma   90.00
#
_symmetry.space_group_name_H-M   'P 1'
#
loop_
_entity.id
_entity.type
_entity.pdbx_description
1 polymer ?
#
loop_
_entity_poly.entity_id
_entity_poly.type
_entity_poly.pdbx_seq_one_letter_code
_entity_poly.pdbx_strand_id
1 'polypeptide(L)'
;MKKFLLLIAATAFALLTTACTDSSGYTYETVKNDPLKTRIYTLDNGLKVYMSVNKAEPRIETYIAVKVGGKNDPSETTGLAHYFEHLMFKGTQQFGTSNYEAEKPLLDQIEQLFEVYRKTTDDAERAAIYRQIDSISYEASKYAIPNEYDKLMSAIGALETNANTSMDRTVYIENIPSNQIENWARIQADRFKNVVIRGFHTELETVYEEYNMSLTSDSRKMLDSLMVLSLIHISE
;
A
#
# COMPACT_ATOMS: atom_id res chain seq x y z
N MET A 1 -44.26 -17.82 -41.52
CA MET A 1 -43.43 -17.91 -40.32
C MET A 1 -42.45 -16.74 -40.35
N LYS A 2 -42.77 -15.65 -39.63
CA LYS A 2 -41.96 -14.43 -39.60
C LYS A 2 -40.92 -14.56 -38.47
N LYS A 3 -39.64 -14.53 -38.81
CA LYS A 3 -38.54 -14.49 -37.83
C LYS A 3 -38.44 -13.07 -37.24
N PHE A 4 -38.74 -12.92 -35.98
CA PHE A 4 -38.45 -11.71 -35.20
C PHE A 4 -36.96 -11.68 -34.88
N LEU A 5 -36.24 -10.73 -35.46
CA LEU A 5 -34.87 -10.42 -35.09
C LEU A 5 -34.92 -9.40 -33.91
N LEU A 6 -34.61 -9.87 -32.71
CA LEU A 6 -34.43 -8.97 -31.55
C LEU A 6 -33.04 -8.33 -31.67
N LEU A 7 -33.00 -7.04 -32.01
CA LEU A 7 -31.80 -6.21 -31.95
C LEU A 7 -31.64 -5.75 -30.51
N ILE A 8 -30.72 -6.36 -29.75
CA ILE A 8 -30.31 -5.86 -28.46
C ILE A 8 -29.31 -4.75 -28.72
N ALA A 9 -29.77 -3.50 -28.62
CA ALA A 9 -28.91 -2.32 -28.59
C ALA A 9 -28.23 -2.28 -27.23
N ALA A 10 -26.99 -2.75 -27.13
CA ALA A 10 -26.11 -2.50 -26.02
C ALA A 10 -25.70 -1.02 -26.07
N THR A 11 -26.40 -0.17 -25.33
CA THR A 11 -25.99 1.21 -25.08
C THR A 11 -24.77 1.17 -24.17
N ALA A 12 -23.57 1.14 -24.77
CA ALA A 12 -22.34 1.45 -24.07
C ALA A 12 -22.47 2.91 -23.58
N PHE A 13 -22.57 3.08 -22.27
CA PHE A 13 -22.52 4.40 -21.62
C PHE A 13 -21.07 4.86 -21.71
N ALA A 14 -20.68 5.43 -22.84
CA ALA A 14 -19.39 6.07 -23.01
C ALA A 14 -19.39 7.30 -22.09
N LEU A 15 -18.65 7.23 -21.00
CA LEU A 15 -18.28 8.41 -20.22
C LEU A 15 -17.57 9.35 -21.21
N LEU A 16 -18.23 10.45 -21.56
CA LEU A 16 -17.65 11.49 -22.40
C LEU A 16 -16.54 12.19 -21.59
N THR A 17 -15.31 11.69 -21.73
CA THR A 17 -14.12 12.38 -21.27
C THR A 17 -13.67 13.35 -22.35
N THR A 18 -13.42 14.59 -21.97
CA THR A 18 -12.88 15.61 -22.87
C THR A 18 -11.40 15.79 -22.54
N ALA A 19 -10.54 15.58 -23.52
CA ALA A 19 -9.10 15.87 -23.38
C ALA A 19 -8.88 17.38 -23.40
N CYS A 20 -8.18 17.89 -22.39
CA CYS A 20 -7.77 19.30 -22.29
C CYS A 20 -6.24 19.35 -22.06
N THR A 21 -5.62 20.49 -22.35
CA THR A 21 -4.19 20.72 -22.06
C THR A 21 -4.09 21.84 -21.02
N ASP A 22 -3.26 21.65 -20.00
CA ASP A 22 -3.00 22.70 -19.01
C ASP A 22 -1.91 23.69 -19.48
N SER A 23 -1.65 24.71 -18.67
CA SER A 23 -0.64 25.75 -18.97
C SER A 23 0.80 25.21 -18.98
N SER A 24 1.05 24.04 -18.45
CA SER A 24 2.36 23.35 -18.43
C SER A 24 2.52 22.38 -19.60
N GLY A 25 1.50 22.25 -20.47
CA GLY A 25 1.52 21.38 -21.64
C GLY A 25 1.09 19.93 -21.35
N TYR A 26 0.70 19.61 -20.11
CA TYR A 26 0.16 18.27 -19.78
C TYR A 26 -1.30 18.14 -20.22
N THR A 27 -1.61 17.03 -20.85
CA THR A 27 -3.00 16.68 -21.20
C THR A 27 -3.71 16.03 -20.03
N TYR A 28 -4.97 16.38 -19.84
CA TYR A 28 -5.83 15.77 -18.81
C TYR A 28 -7.24 15.52 -19.35
N GLU A 29 -7.89 14.55 -18.73
CA GLU A 29 -9.30 14.25 -18.96
C GLU A 29 -10.17 14.87 -17.85
N THR A 30 -11.42 15.18 -18.18
CA THR A 30 -12.44 15.59 -17.21
C THR A 30 -13.68 14.74 -17.36
N VAL A 31 -14.43 14.57 -16.26
CA VAL A 31 -15.72 13.89 -16.27
C VAL A 31 -16.84 14.94 -16.34
N LYS A 32 -17.76 14.77 -17.26
CA LYS A 32 -18.91 15.67 -17.41
C LYS A 32 -19.77 15.66 -16.14
N ASN A 33 -20.10 16.85 -15.65
CA ASN A 33 -20.89 17.06 -14.44
C ASN A 33 -20.23 16.59 -13.12
N ASP A 34 -18.91 16.39 -13.10
CA ASP A 34 -18.18 16.13 -11.86
C ASP A 34 -18.23 17.38 -10.96
N PRO A 35 -18.82 17.30 -9.75
CA PRO A 35 -18.93 18.45 -8.84
C PRO A 35 -17.55 18.90 -8.31
N LEU A 36 -16.57 18.00 -8.27
CA LEU A 36 -15.20 18.28 -7.83
C LEU A 36 -14.34 18.88 -8.93
N LYS A 37 -14.80 18.88 -10.19
CA LYS A 37 -14.06 19.34 -11.37
C LYS A 37 -12.68 18.69 -11.48
N THR A 38 -12.62 17.39 -11.21
CA THR A 38 -11.40 16.61 -11.18
C THR A 38 -10.72 16.61 -12.53
N ARG A 39 -9.42 16.88 -12.54
CA ARG A 39 -8.52 16.66 -13.68
C ARG A 39 -7.83 15.33 -13.51
N ILE A 40 -7.85 14.51 -14.55
CA ILE A 40 -7.26 13.16 -14.54
C ILE A 40 -6.09 13.17 -15.53
N TYR A 41 -4.89 13.08 -15.01
CA TYR A 41 -3.66 12.96 -15.79
C TYR A 41 -3.25 11.50 -15.86
N THR A 42 -2.76 11.07 -17.01
CA THR A 42 -2.11 9.76 -17.18
C THR A 42 -0.66 9.99 -17.56
N LEU A 43 0.26 9.54 -16.73
CA LEU A 43 1.69 9.65 -16.96
C LEU A 43 2.17 8.51 -17.87
N ASP A 44 3.36 8.66 -18.48
CA ASP A 44 3.92 7.71 -19.44
C ASP A 44 4.11 6.29 -18.86
N ASN A 45 4.32 6.20 -17.55
CA ASN A 45 4.42 4.91 -16.83
C ASN A 45 3.06 4.29 -16.46
N GLY A 46 1.95 4.91 -16.88
CA GLY A 46 0.60 4.44 -16.59
C GLY A 46 0.01 4.94 -15.24
N LEU A 47 0.77 5.69 -14.44
CA LEU A 47 0.25 6.28 -13.21
C LEU A 47 -0.84 7.31 -13.53
N LYS A 48 -1.99 7.17 -12.87
CA LYS A 48 -3.07 8.16 -12.95
C LYS A 48 -3.03 9.10 -11.76
N VAL A 49 -3.07 10.40 -12.04
CA VAL A 49 -3.10 11.46 -11.03
C VAL A 49 -4.44 12.19 -11.13
N TYR A 50 -5.20 12.15 -10.06
CA TYR A 50 -6.50 12.81 -9.92
C TYR A 50 -6.30 14.08 -9.10
N MET A 51 -6.64 15.23 -9.66
CA MET A 51 -6.46 16.52 -9.02
C MET A 51 -7.76 17.30 -8.97
N SER A 52 -8.19 17.66 -7.76
CA SER A 52 -9.30 18.58 -7.53
C SER A 52 -8.84 19.76 -6.70
N VAL A 53 -9.28 20.98 -7.02
CA VAL A 53 -8.85 22.22 -6.36
C VAL A 53 -9.94 22.73 -5.42
N ASN A 54 -9.64 22.71 -4.12
CA ASN A 54 -10.41 23.42 -3.10
C ASN A 54 -9.59 24.63 -2.60
N LYS A 55 -10.09 25.85 -2.85
CA LYS A 55 -9.39 27.08 -2.43
C LYS A 55 -9.77 27.54 -1.02
N ALA A 56 -10.68 26.86 -0.35
CA ALA A 56 -11.13 27.24 0.99
C ALA A 56 -10.11 26.89 2.07
N GLU A 57 -9.24 25.89 1.80
CA GLU A 57 -8.26 25.38 2.76
C GLU A 57 -6.84 25.47 2.20
N PRO A 58 -5.84 25.89 3.01
CA PRO A 58 -4.44 25.96 2.59
C PRO A 58 -3.72 24.61 2.70
N ARG A 59 -4.44 23.52 2.64
CA ARG A 59 -3.95 22.15 2.78
C ARG A 59 -4.38 21.27 1.61
N ILE A 60 -3.66 20.18 1.43
CA ILE A 60 -3.93 19.16 0.41
C ILE A 60 -4.13 17.83 1.13
N GLU A 61 -5.27 17.20 0.90
CA GLU A 61 -5.48 15.78 1.19
C GLU A 61 -4.89 14.95 0.05
N THR A 62 -4.03 14.02 0.39
CA THR A 62 -3.33 13.16 -0.57
C THR A 62 -3.71 11.70 -0.36
N TYR A 63 -3.93 11.00 -1.45
CA TYR A 63 -4.24 9.57 -1.46
C TYR A 63 -3.35 8.88 -2.49
N ILE A 64 -2.52 7.93 -2.07
CA ILE A 64 -1.82 7.04 -2.99
C ILE A 64 -2.50 5.69 -2.92
N ALA A 65 -3.25 5.35 -3.97
CA ALA A 65 -4.00 4.11 -4.06
C ALA A 65 -3.26 3.08 -4.92
N VAL A 66 -2.95 1.95 -4.33
CA VAL A 66 -2.38 0.77 -4.99
C VAL A 66 -3.50 -0.24 -5.22
N LYS A 67 -3.66 -0.72 -6.46
CA LYS A 67 -4.71 -1.69 -6.83
C LYS A 67 -4.31 -3.11 -6.44
N VAL A 68 -3.95 -3.29 -5.17
CA VAL A 68 -3.62 -4.57 -4.53
C VAL A 68 -4.23 -4.57 -3.14
N GLY A 69 -4.91 -5.65 -2.77
CA GLY A 69 -5.52 -5.84 -1.47
C GLY A 69 -5.68 -7.33 -1.15
N GLY A 70 -6.39 -7.66 -0.09
CA GLY A 70 -6.51 -9.02 0.44
C GLY A 70 -6.96 -10.07 -0.59
N LYS A 71 -7.76 -9.70 -1.60
CA LYS A 71 -8.16 -10.63 -2.68
C LYS A 71 -6.99 -11.07 -3.59
N ASN A 72 -5.88 -10.36 -3.55
CA ASN A 72 -4.69 -10.66 -4.33
C ASN A 72 -3.68 -11.50 -3.56
N ASP A 73 -3.93 -11.74 -2.27
CA ASP A 73 -3.06 -12.58 -1.45
C ASP A 73 -3.06 -14.02 -1.95
N PRO A 74 -1.91 -14.71 -1.92
CA PRO A 74 -1.89 -16.16 -2.14
C PRO A 74 -2.74 -16.88 -1.09
N SER A 75 -3.42 -17.96 -1.48
CA SER A 75 -4.31 -18.73 -0.59
C SER A 75 -3.61 -19.26 0.66
N GLU A 76 -2.31 -19.55 0.55
CA GLU A 76 -1.49 -20.09 1.62
C GLU A 76 -0.89 -19.01 2.54
N THR A 77 -0.97 -17.72 2.14
CA THR A 77 -0.37 -16.59 2.87
C THR A 77 -1.29 -15.38 2.86
N THR A 78 -2.50 -15.55 3.36
CA THR A 78 -3.48 -14.47 3.49
C THR A 78 -3.02 -13.40 4.48
N GLY A 79 -3.34 -12.12 4.20
CA GLY A 79 -2.89 -10.97 4.98
C GLY A 79 -1.60 -10.33 4.43
N LEU A 80 -1.03 -10.84 3.32
CA LEU A 80 0.22 -10.35 2.75
C LEU A 80 0.12 -8.87 2.31
N ALA A 81 -1.00 -8.45 1.72
CA ALA A 81 -1.21 -7.08 1.30
C ALA A 81 -1.21 -6.11 2.50
N HIS A 82 -1.84 -6.47 3.60
CA HIS A 82 -1.86 -5.70 4.85
C HIS A 82 -0.47 -5.66 5.50
N TYR A 83 0.20 -6.81 5.54
CA TYR A 83 1.56 -6.89 6.04
C TYR A 83 2.53 -6.00 5.23
N PHE A 84 2.40 -6.00 3.90
CA PHE A 84 3.23 -5.15 3.06
C PHE A 84 2.93 -3.66 3.25
N GLU A 85 1.67 -3.29 3.56
CA GLU A 85 1.31 -1.94 3.96
C GLU A 85 2.17 -1.46 5.13
N HIS A 86 2.31 -2.25 6.20
CA HIS A 86 3.14 -1.94 7.36
C HIS A 86 4.63 -1.79 6.98
N LEU A 87 5.13 -2.68 6.13
CA LEU A 87 6.53 -2.64 5.70
C LEU A 87 6.88 -1.37 4.92
N MET A 88 5.91 -0.76 4.24
CA MET A 88 6.12 0.50 3.52
C MET A 88 6.44 1.70 4.43
N PHE A 89 6.24 1.59 5.75
CA PHE A 89 6.60 2.61 6.73
C PHE A 89 8.00 2.42 7.33
N LYS A 90 8.70 1.31 7.01
CA LYS A 90 10.02 0.98 7.56
C LYS A 90 11.18 1.77 6.95
N GLY A 91 10.90 2.52 5.88
CA GLY A 91 11.87 3.42 5.23
C GLY A 91 12.45 2.91 3.93
N THR A 92 13.48 3.59 3.47
CA THR A 92 14.15 3.39 2.19
C THR A 92 15.66 3.24 2.39
N GLN A 93 16.41 3.39 1.30
CA GLN A 93 17.86 3.50 1.38
C GLN A 93 18.32 4.87 1.93
N GLN A 94 17.44 5.91 1.94
CA GLN A 94 17.76 7.28 2.33
C GLN A 94 17.25 7.66 3.71
N PHE A 95 16.17 7.01 4.18
CA PHE A 95 15.61 7.22 5.51
C PHE A 95 15.17 5.88 6.14
N GLY A 96 15.00 5.86 7.46
CA GLY A 96 14.76 4.63 8.23
C GLY A 96 16.05 3.94 8.64
N THR A 97 17.20 4.49 8.29
CA THR A 97 18.53 3.97 8.63
C THR A 97 19.55 5.08 8.84
N SER A 98 20.45 4.87 9.77
CA SER A 98 21.62 5.75 9.99
C SER A 98 22.77 5.49 9.01
N ASN A 99 22.85 4.30 8.43
CA ASN A 99 23.88 3.91 7.46
C ASN A 99 23.43 2.68 6.66
N TYR A 100 22.84 2.90 5.49
CA TYR A 100 22.34 1.82 4.63
C TYR A 100 23.45 0.90 4.11
N GLU A 101 24.62 1.45 3.76
CA GLU A 101 25.73 0.66 3.24
C GLU A 101 26.24 -0.37 4.26
N ALA A 102 26.22 -0.03 5.55
CA ALA A 102 26.57 -0.95 6.63
C ALA A 102 25.43 -1.92 6.99
N GLU A 103 24.18 -1.47 6.86
CA GLU A 103 22.97 -2.25 7.14
C GLU A 103 22.71 -3.32 6.08
N LYS A 104 22.86 -2.97 4.79
CA LYS A 104 22.51 -3.82 3.65
C LYS A 104 23.08 -5.25 3.70
N PRO A 105 24.37 -5.47 3.98
CA PRO A 105 24.91 -6.82 4.08
C PRO A 105 24.25 -7.69 5.14
N LEU A 106 23.77 -7.08 6.23
CA LEU A 106 23.05 -7.80 7.29
C LEU A 106 21.63 -8.18 6.83
N LEU A 107 20.95 -7.27 6.14
CA LEU A 107 19.64 -7.57 5.54
C LEU A 107 19.73 -8.68 4.50
N ASP A 108 20.75 -8.65 3.63
CA ASP A 108 21.00 -9.69 2.63
C ASP A 108 21.26 -11.06 3.30
N GLN A 109 21.98 -11.10 4.43
CA GLN A 109 22.20 -12.33 5.20
C GLN A 109 20.90 -12.85 5.84
N ILE A 110 20.08 -11.98 6.38
CA ILE A 110 18.77 -12.35 6.94
C ILE A 110 17.91 -13.00 5.85
N GLU A 111 17.83 -12.41 4.67
CA GLU A 111 17.08 -12.95 3.54
C GLU A 111 17.59 -14.34 3.15
N GLN A 112 18.90 -14.52 3.01
CA GLN A 112 19.52 -15.81 2.70
C GLN A 112 19.20 -16.88 3.76
N LEU A 113 19.27 -16.54 5.03
CA LEU A 113 18.95 -17.45 6.12
C LEU A 113 17.46 -17.85 6.13
N PHE A 114 16.55 -16.94 5.79
CA PHE A 114 15.15 -17.30 5.63
C PHE A 114 14.92 -18.24 4.44
N GLU A 115 15.68 -18.10 3.36
CA GLU A 115 15.62 -19.05 2.24
C GLU A 115 16.10 -20.46 2.64
N VAL A 116 17.11 -20.56 3.51
CA VAL A 116 17.54 -21.83 4.09
C VAL A 116 16.48 -22.36 5.05
N TYR A 117 15.99 -21.53 5.96
CA TYR A 117 14.95 -21.85 6.93
C TYR A 117 13.70 -22.43 6.27
N ARG A 118 13.26 -21.85 5.15
CA ARG A 118 12.09 -22.29 4.38
C ARG A 118 12.25 -23.71 3.81
N LYS A 119 13.48 -24.11 3.48
CA LYS A 119 13.79 -25.41 2.89
C LYS A 119 14.12 -26.48 3.93
N THR A 120 14.42 -26.09 5.16
CA THR A 120 14.78 -26.99 6.26
C THR A 120 13.53 -27.54 6.92
N THR A 121 13.46 -28.84 7.13
CA THR A 121 12.32 -29.54 7.75
C THR A 121 12.61 -30.05 9.16
N ASP A 122 13.88 -30.18 9.55
CA ASP A 122 14.26 -30.58 10.90
C ASP A 122 14.08 -29.44 11.90
N ASP A 123 13.34 -29.68 12.95
CA ASP A 123 12.95 -28.65 13.94
C ASP A 123 14.17 -28.11 14.71
N ALA A 124 15.15 -28.94 15.04
CA ALA A 124 16.35 -28.51 15.78
C ALA A 124 17.25 -27.62 14.89
N GLU A 125 17.38 -27.98 13.62
CA GLU A 125 18.09 -27.17 12.63
C GLU A 125 17.37 -25.88 12.35
N ARG A 126 16.04 -25.89 12.16
CA ARG A 126 15.21 -24.67 12.02
C ARG A 126 15.40 -23.73 13.19
N ALA A 127 15.33 -24.24 14.42
CA ALA A 127 15.56 -23.44 15.62
C ALA A 127 16.97 -22.83 15.67
N ALA A 128 17.99 -23.54 15.16
CA ALA A 128 19.35 -23.01 15.08
C ALA A 128 19.48 -21.90 14.06
N ILE A 129 18.88 -22.06 12.88
CA ILE A 129 18.85 -21.02 11.83
C ILE A 129 18.11 -19.78 12.33
N TYR A 130 16.96 -19.95 13.01
CA TYR A 130 16.17 -18.81 13.52
C TYR A 130 16.96 -18.00 14.55
N ARG A 131 17.73 -18.67 15.45
CA ARG A 131 18.63 -17.95 16.37
C ARG A 131 19.72 -17.14 15.66
N GLN A 132 20.19 -17.60 14.49
CA GLN A 132 21.14 -16.81 13.68
C GLN A 132 20.44 -15.60 13.07
N ILE A 133 19.23 -15.78 12.54
CA ILE A 133 18.40 -14.69 12.02
C ILE A 133 18.19 -13.62 13.10
N ASP A 134 17.79 -14.01 14.31
CA ASP A 134 17.59 -13.08 15.43
C ASP A 134 18.87 -12.31 15.78
N SER A 135 20.01 -13.01 15.82
CA SER A 135 21.29 -12.35 16.13
C SER A 135 21.69 -11.32 15.08
N ILE A 136 21.54 -11.64 13.79
CA ILE A 136 21.87 -10.72 12.70
C ILE A 136 20.84 -9.57 12.63
N SER A 137 19.58 -9.87 12.88
CA SER A 137 18.51 -8.84 12.95
C SER A 137 18.75 -7.84 14.06
N TYR A 138 19.25 -8.29 15.21
CA TYR A 138 19.67 -7.39 16.28
C TYR A 138 20.83 -6.48 15.85
N GLU A 139 21.82 -7.01 15.14
CA GLU A 139 22.92 -6.17 14.61
C GLU A 139 22.40 -5.17 13.57
N ALA A 140 21.51 -5.59 12.67
CA ALA A 140 20.89 -4.71 11.67
C ALA A 140 20.03 -3.59 12.33
N SER A 141 19.33 -3.93 13.41
CA SER A 141 18.47 -2.98 14.13
C SER A 141 19.25 -1.79 14.73
N LYS A 142 20.56 -1.91 14.95
CA LYS A 142 21.39 -0.79 15.41
C LYS A 142 21.51 0.34 14.40
N TYR A 143 21.29 0.06 13.14
CA TYR A 143 21.25 1.07 12.08
C TYR A 143 19.86 1.64 11.87
N ALA A 144 18.81 0.93 12.25
CA ALA A 144 17.43 1.37 12.05
C ALA A 144 17.10 2.64 12.84
N ILE A 145 16.42 3.59 12.20
CA ILE A 145 15.85 4.79 12.83
C ILE A 145 14.31 4.60 12.87
N PRO A 146 13.77 4.20 14.04
CA PRO A 146 12.35 3.93 14.16
C PRO A 146 11.51 5.18 13.88
N ASN A 147 10.39 4.98 13.17
CA ASN A 147 9.39 6.01 12.87
C ASN A 147 9.97 7.26 12.17
N GLU A 148 11.04 7.10 11.38
CA GLU A 148 11.65 8.22 10.68
C GLU A 148 10.74 8.78 9.59
N TYR A 149 9.94 7.92 8.94
CA TYR A 149 8.92 8.37 8.00
C TYR A 149 7.93 9.35 8.66
N ASP A 150 7.39 9.00 9.83
CA ASP A 150 6.46 9.86 10.57
C ASP A 150 7.11 11.19 10.99
N LYS A 151 8.41 11.15 11.35
CA LYS A 151 9.18 12.34 11.66
C LYS A 151 9.37 13.23 10.44
N LEU A 152 9.65 12.66 9.26
CA LEU A 152 9.75 13.40 8.01
C LEU A 152 8.42 14.02 7.61
N MET A 153 7.33 13.26 7.71
CA MET A 153 5.99 13.77 7.43
C MET A 153 5.58 14.88 8.41
N SER A 154 5.88 14.71 9.70
CA SER A 154 5.64 15.74 10.71
C SER A 154 6.48 16.99 10.46
N ALA A 155 7.74 16.86 10.03
CA ALA A 155 8.63 17.98 9.74
C ALA A 155 8.12 18.85 8.57
N ILE A 156 7.42 18.28 7.60
CA ILE A 156 6.73 19.04 6.54
C ILE A 156 5.32 19.50 6.95
N GLY A 157 4.90 19.26 8.20
CA GLY A 157 3.60 19.68 8.73
C GLY A 157 2.43 18.79 8.27
N ALA A 158 2.69 17.54 7.94
CA ALA A 158 1.64 16.57 7.66
C ALA A 158 0.80 16.28 8.91
N LEU A 159 -0.47 16.06 8.69
CA LEU A 159 -1.44 15.55 9.66
C LEU A 159 -2.04 14.26 9.11
N GLU A 160 -2.60 13.43 10.00
CA GLU A 160 -3.36 12.24 9.62
C GLU A 160 -2.60 11.25 8.73
N THR A 161 -1.26 11.14 8.93
CA THR A 161 -0.45 10.11 8.25
C THR A 161 -0.98 8.74 8.62
N ASN A 162 -1.56 8.03 7.63
CA ASN A 162 -2.20 6.74 7.85
C ASN A 162 -2.20 5.90 6.56
N ALA A 163 -2.59 4.63 6.69
CA ALA A 163 -2.88 3.76 5.56
C ALA A 163 -4.01 2.79 5.91
N ASN A 164 -4.56 2.15 4.89
CA ASN A 164 -5.51 1.07 5.07
C ASN A 164 -5.46 0.10 3.89
N THR A 165 -5.63 -1.17 4.18
CA THR A 165 -5.78 -2.24 3.20
C THR A 165 -7.20 -2.79 3.23
N SER A 166 -7.82 -2.88 2.06
CA SER A 166 -9.12 -3.52 1.84
C SER A 166 -8.98 -4.75 0.94
N MET A 167 -10.10 -5.30 0.48
CA MET A 167 -10.08 -6.48 -0.40
C MET A 167 -9.38 -6.24 -1.73
N ASP A 168 -9.43 -5.03 -2.28
CA ASP A 168 -8.99 -4.73 -3.65
C ASP A 168 -8.01 -3.56 -3.77
N ARG A 169 -7.66 -2.92 -2.67
CA ARG A 169 -6.75 -1.77 -2.67
C ARG A 169 -6.02 -1.62 -1.34
N THR A 170 -4.84 -1.00 -1.41
CA THR A 170 -4.12 -0.40 -0.28
C THR A 170 -4.00 1.10 -0.53
N VAL A 171 -4.34 1.93 0.46
CA VAL A 171 -4.34 3.40 0.32
C VAL A 171 -3.51 4.02 1.43
N TYR A 172 -2.60 4.92 1.05
CA TYR A 172 -1.78 5.74 1.95
C TYR A 172 -2.33 7.16 1.92
N ILE A 173 -2.53 7.76 3.09
CA ILE A 173 -3.27 9.00 3.28
C ILE A 173 -2.44 9.98 4.08
N GLU A 174 -2.28 11.20 3.60
CA GLU A 174 -1.70 12.31 4.36
C GLU A 174 -2.44 13.62 4.06
N ASN A 175 -2.52 14.48 5.06
CA ASN A 175 -3.00 15.84 4.93
C ASN A 175 -1.82 16.80 5.13
N ILE A 176 -1.39 17.49 4.08
CA ILE A 176 -0.18 18.31 4.05
C ILE A 176 -0.47 19.80 3.80
N PRO A 177 0.38 20.74 4.27
CA PRO A 177 0.32 22.12 3.82
C PRO A 177 0.53 22.21 2.30
N SER A 178 -0.23 23.08 1.62
CA SER A 178 -0.20 23.16 0.15
C SER A 178 1.16 23.56 -0.43
N ASN A 179 1.99 24.27 0.34
CA ASN A 179 3.35 24.65 -0.04
C ASN A 179 4.38 23.51 0.14
N GLN A 180 3.97 22.35 0.64
CA GLN A 180 4.85 21.19 0.88
C GLN A 180 4.64 20.05 -0.13
N ILE A 181 3.84 20.26 -1.16
CA ILE A 181 3.54 19.21 -2.15
C ILE A 181 4.80 18.64 -2.81
N GLU A 182 5.80 19.47 -3.07
CA GLU A 182 7.06 19.02 -3.67
C GLU A 182 7.87 18.13 -2.71
N ASN A 183 8.00 18.53 -1.45
CA ASN A 183 8.69 17.73 -0.44
C ASN A 183 7.96 16.41 -0.19
N TRP A 184 6.64 16.46 -0.09
CA TRP A 184 5.80 15.26 0.00
C TRP A 184 6.03 14.33 -1.19
N ALA A 185 5.97 14.85 -2.42
CA ALA A 185 6.16 14.06 -3.63
C ALA A 185 7.55 13.40 -3.69
N ARG A 186 8.60 14.07 -3.23
CA ARG A 186 9.96 13.52 -3.16
C ARG A 186 10.05 12.36 -2.16
N ILE A 187 9.47 12.52 -0.96
CA ILE A 187 9.44 11.47 0.06
C ILE A 187 8.66 10.25 -0.45
N GLN A 188 7.48 10.47 -1.05
CA GLN A 188 6.67 9.39 -1.59
C GLN A 188 7.36 8.69 -2.77
N ALA A 189 7.95 9.44 -3.68
CA ALA A 189 8.68 8.86 -4.81
C ALA A 189 9.84 7.96 -4.35
N ASP A 190 10.59 8.37 -3.33
CA ASP A 190 11.65 7.54 -2.76
C ASP A 190 11.05 6.30 -2.07
N ARG A 191 9.99 6.46 -1.26
CA ARG A 191 9.31 5.37 -0.58
C ARG A 191 8.83 4.28 -1.54
N PHE A 192 8.17 4.66 -2.63
CA PHE A 192 7.65 3.69 -3.60
C PHE A 192 8.70 3.12 -4.56
N LYS A 193 9.82 3.83 -4.76
CA LYS A 193 10.90 3.38 -5.66
C LYS A 193 11.97 2.56 -4.95
N ASN A 194 12.33 2.92 -3.73
CA ASN A 194 13.52 2.46 -3.03
C ASN A 194 13.20 1.87 -1.65
N VAL A 195 12.01 1.31 -1.49
CA VAL A 195 11.60 0.67 -0.23
C VAL A 195 12.63 -0.38 0.22
N VAL A 196 12.94 -0.39 1.51
CA VAL A 196 13.80 -1.40 2.13
C VAL A 196 13.01 -2.11 3.22
N ILE A 197 12.89 -3.42 3.09
CA ILE A 197 12.17 -4.26 4.04
C ILE A 197 13.05 -4.48 5.27
N ARG A 198 12.75 -3.80 6.37
CA ARG A 198 13.44 -3.88 7.66
C ARG A 198 12.55 -4.54 8.70
N GLY A 199 13.15 -5.38 9.54
CA GLY A 199 12.45 -5.97 10.68
C GLY A 199 11.17 -6.72 10.30
N PHE A 200 11.13 -7.32 9.11
CA PHE A 200 9.90 -7.91 8.57
C PHE A 200 9.34 -9.02 9.48
N HIS A 201 10.19 -9.83 10.10
CA HIS A 201 9.74 -10.90 11.00
C HIS A 201 9.12 -10.35 12.30
N THR A 202 9.65 -9.25 12.86
CA THR A 202 9.05 -8.60 14.03
C THR A 202 7.76 -7.85 13.67
N GLU A 203 7.69 -7.27 12.47
CA GLU A 203 6.46 -6.63 11.99
C GLU A 203 5.35 -7.65 11.71
N LEU A 204 5.72 -8.85 11.29
CA LEU A 204 4.75 -9.93 11.12
C LEU A 204 4.06 -10.27 12.45
N GLU A 205 4.78 -10.26 13.57
CA GLU A 205 4.20 -10.45 14.90
C GLU A 205 3.18 -9.35 15.22
N THR A 206 3.50 -8.09 14.90
CA THR A 206 2.58 -6.95 15.10
C THR A 206 1.28 -7.13 14.31
N VAL A 207 1.37 -7.44 13.02
CA VAL A 207 0.20 -7.67 12.15
C VAL A 207 -0.61 -8.89 12.62
N TYR A 208 0.06 -9.94 13.11
CA TYR A 208 -0.60 -11.11 13.66
C TYR A 208 -1.38 -10.77 14.95
N GLU A 209 -0.83 -9.94 15.84
CA GLU A 209 -1.52 -9.45 17.03
C GLU A 209 -2.73 -8.57 16.68
N GLU A 210 -2.61 -7.71 15.68
CA GLU A 210 -3.74 -6.92 15.16
C GLU A 210 -4.86 -7.82 14.61
N TYR A 211 -4.49 -8.86 13.88
CA TYR A 211 -5.44 -9.87 13.42
C TYR A 211 -6.15 -10.55 14.61
N ASN A 212 -5.38 -11.00 15.60
CA ASN A 212 -5.95 -11.61 16.82
C ASN A 212 -6.90 -10.66 17.54
N MET A 213 -6.53 -9.38 17.70
CA MET A 213 -7.43 -8.37 18.27
C MET A 213 -8.71 -8.22 17.44
N SER A 214 -8.63 -8.26 16.12
CA SER A 214 -9.80 -8.16 15.24
C SER A 214 -10.78 -9.31 15.46
N LEU A 215 -10.28 -10.51 15.79
CA LEU A 215 -11.11 -11.69 16.09
C LEU A 215 -11.89 -11.58 17.41
N THR A 216 -11.56 -10.62 18.28
CA THR A 216 -12.35 -10.36 19.50
C THR A 216 -13.63 -9.56 19.22
N SER A 217 -13.71 -8.90 18.07
CA SER A 217 -14.86 -8.09 17.67
C SER A 217 -16.02 -8.95 17.18
N ASP A 218 -17.17 -8.88 17.85
CA ASP A 218 -18.37 -9.60 17.43
C ASP A 218 -18.93 -9.11 16.09
N SER A 219 -18.81 -7.82 15.82
CA SER A 219 -19.17 -7.24 14.51
C SER A 219 -18.33 -7.82 13.38
N ARG A 220 -17.03 -8.01 13.60
CA ARG A 220 -16.13 -8.64 12.63
C ARG A 220 -16.51 -10.10 12.39
N LYS A 221 -16.71 -10.89 13.45
CA LYS A 221 -17.15 -12.30 13.35
C LYS A 221 -18.46 -12.44 12.59
N MET A 222 -19.41 -11.54 12.86
CA MET A 222 -20.69 -11.52 12.16
C MET A 222 -20.50 -11.20 10.66
N LEU A 223 -19.68 -10.21 10.33
CA LEU A 223 -19.40 -9.84 8.94
C LEU A 223 -18.71 -10.98 8.18
N ASP A 224 -17.70 -11.59 8.78
CA ASP A 224 -16.97 -12.72 8.20
C ASP A 224 -17.92 -13.91 7.95
N SER A 225 -18.82 -14.20 8.89
CA SER A 225 -19.86 -15.24 8.74
C SER A 225 -20.84 -14.91 7.62
N LEU A 226 -21.28 -13.66 7.53
CA LEU A 226 -22.17 -13.20 6.45
C LEU A 226 -21.50 -13.31 5.10
N MET A 227 -20.21 -12.93 4.97
CA MET A 227 -19.46 -13.02 3.72
C MET A 227 -19.31 -14.47 3.27
N VAL A 228 -18.96 -15.38 4.17
CA VAL A 228 -18.89 -16.82 3.86
C VAL A 228 -20.24 -17.34 3.37
N LEU A 229 -21.33 -17.06 4.10
CA LEU A 229 -22.67 -17.51 3.74
C LEU A 229 -23.18 -16.90 2.41
N SER A 230 -22.84 -15.64 2.14
CA SER A 230 -23.29 -14.98 0.90
C SER A 230 -22.52 -15.46 -0.33
N LEU A 231 -21.24 -15.80 -0.19
CA LEU A 231 -20.39 -16.28 -1.29
C LEU A 231 -20.68 -17.73 -1.66
N ILE A 232 -21.21 -18.55 -0.76
CA ILE A 232 -21.69 -19.94 -1.09
C ILE A 232 -22.78 -19.92 -2.15
N HIS A 233 -23.58 -18.87 -2.23
CA HIS A 233 -24.66 -18.75 -3.21
C HIS A 233 -24.26 -18.09 -4.54
N ILE A 234 -23.02 -17.58 -4.65
CA ILE A 234 -22.52 -16.93 -5.89
C ILE A 234 -21.67 -17.90 -6.72
N SER A 235 -21.24 -19.00 -6.15
CA SER A 235 -20.37 -20.01 -6.80
C SER A 235 -21.15 -21.20 -7.42
N GLU A 236 -22.48 -21.20 -7.39
CA GLU A 236 -23.36 -22.09 -8.14
C GLU A 236 -23.95 -21.33 -9.36
#